data_004ef07e2699f198846921663dd70f99
#
_entry.id   004ef07e2699f198846921663dd70f99
#
_cell.length_a   1.000
_cell.length_b   1.000
_cell.length_c   1.000
_cell.angle_alpha   90.00
_cell.angle_beta   90.00
_cell.angle_gamma   90.00
#
_symmetry.space_group_name_H-M   'P 1'
#
loop_
_entity.id
_entity.type
_entity.pdbx_description
1 polymer ?
#
loop_
_entity_poly.entity_id
_entity_poly.type
_entity_poly.pdbx_seq_one_letter_code
_entity_poly.pdbx_strand_id
1 'polypeptide(L)'
;MSRQEPIGLLVAVVRRRIRQVTTTLVREHRLSPQQFWTVVAIARGGEMSLRELAETRQMDEPTACRVVDTLVRRRLVRSSPDREDRRRSRLTLTPSGRAIAEELLPIAKTIGATVEQGLNAAERAAVVAGLKKVIANLDLLEAKRSESRAPAAKEAP
;
A
#
# COMPACT_ATOMS: atom_id res chain seq x y z
N MET A 1 -25.46 -25.08 13.17
CA MET A 1 -25.43 -23.61 12.89
C MET A 1 -24.00 -23.26 12.52
N SER A 2 -23.73 -23.02 11.24
CA SER A 2 -22.39 -22.60 10.79
C SER A 2 -22.09 -21.22 11.40
N ARG A 3 -21.10 -21.16 12.28
CA ARG A 3 -20.65 -19.93 12.90
C ARG A 3 -20.05 -19.04 11.79
N GLN A 4 -20.81 -18.07 11.35
CA GLN A 4 -20.38 -17.16 10.28
C GLN A 4 -19.13 -16.41 10.77
N GLU A 5 -17.97 -16.69 10.18
CA GLU A 5 -16.73 -16.02 10.57
C GLU A 5 -16.81 -14.54 10.22
N PRO A 6 -16.46 -13.62 11.14
CA PRO A 6 -16.51 -12.19 10.86
C PRO A 6 -15.53 -11.82 9.73
N ILE A 7 -16.03 -11.14 8.69
CA ILE A 7 -15.22 -10.69 7.54
C ILE A 7 -13.98 -9.91 8.00
N GLY A 8 -14.14 -9.00 8.99
CA GLY A 8 -13.03 -8.22 9.51
C GLY A 8 -11.91 -9.09 10.12
N LEU A 9 -12.26 -10.20 10.77
CA LEU A 9 -11.26 -11.15 11.30
C LEU A 9 -10.50 -11.83 10.15
N LEU A 10 -11.21 -12.31 9.13
CA LEU A 10 -10.58 -12.95 7.96
C LEU A 10 -9.63 -11.98 7.24
N VAL A 11 -10.05 -10.73 7.03
CA VAL A 11 -9.20 -9.68 6.44
C VAL A 11 -7.94 -9.45 7.27
N ALA A 12 -8.06 -9.39 8.61
CA ALA A 12 -6.91 -9.22 9.49
C ALA A 12 -5.95 -10.43 9.42
N VAL A 13 -6.48 -11.65 9.35
CA VAL A 13 -5.69 -12.88 9.19
C VAL A 13 -4.97 -12.88 7.85
N VAL A 14 -5.66 -12.60 6.73
CA VAL A 14 -5.07 -12.53 5.40
C VAL A 14 -3.93 -11.51 5.37
N ARG A 15 -4.17 -10.27 5.85
CA ARG A 15 -3.15 -9.22 5.92
C ARG A 15 -1.91 -9.67 6.71
N ARG A 16 -2.12 -10.31 7.87
CA ARG A 16 -1.03 -10.83 8.70
C ARG A 16 -0.23 -11.90 7.95
N ARG A 17 -0.91 -12.84 7.27
CA ARG A 17 -0.25 -13.93 6.53
C ARG A 17 0.55 -13.39 5.33
N ILE A 18 -0.01 -12.49 4.54
CA ILE A 18 0.72 -11.85 3.44
C ILE A 18 1.97 -11.14 3.97
N ARG A 19 1.87 -10.42 5.09
CA ARG A 19 3.01 -9.75 5.71
C ARG A 19 4.09 -10.75 6.17
N GLN A 20 3.71 -11.86 6.79
CA GLN A 20 4.65 -12.90 7.22
C GLN A 20 5.40 -13.52 6.04
N VAL A 21 4.67 -13.94 5.00
CA VAL A 21 5.25 -14.51 3.78
C VAL A 21 6.19 -13.49 3.11
N THR A 22 5.74 -12.24 2.96
CA THR A 22 6.59 -11.18 2.40
C THR A 22 7.87 -11.02 3.20
N THR A 23 7.78 -10.93 4.54
CA THR A 23 8.97 -10.79 5.41
C THR A 23 9.96 -11.92 5.18
N THR A 24 9.50 -13.16 5.07
CA THR A 24 10.37 -14.32 4.83
C THR A 24 11.04 -14.24 3.47
N LEU A 25 10.26 -13.97 2.41
CA LEU A 25 10.76 -13.98 1.03
C LEU A 25 11.74 -12.84 0.72
N VAL A 26 11.61 -11.68 1.41
CA VAL A 26 12.49 -10.52 1.16
C VAL A 26 13.60 -10.37 2.18
N ARG A 27 13.81 -11.36 3.03
CA ARG A 27 14.81 -11.31 4.13
C ARG A 27 16.22 -11.05 3.63
N GLU A 28 16.62 -11.70 2.55
CA GLU A 28 17.96 -11.58 1.95
C GLU A 28 18.24 -10.17 1.45
N HIS A 29 17.21 -9.46 0.98
CA HIS A 29 17.31 -8.07 0.52
C HIS A 29 17.35 -7.06 1.67
N ARG A 30 17.19 -7.50 2.93
CA ARG A 30 17.13 -6.65 4.13
C ARG A 30 16.07 -5.54 4.01
N LEU A 31 14.96 -5.85 3.37
CA LEU A 31 13.82 -4.95 3.21
C LEU A 31 12.70 -5.32 4.18
N SER A 32 12.02 -4.29 4.72
CA SER A 32 10.73 -4.53 5.35
C SER A 32 9.65 -4.77 4.28
N PRO A 33 8.51 -5.41 4.62
CA PRO A 33 7.40 -5.56 3.68
C PRO A 33 6.91 -4.24 3.07
N GLN A 34 6.92 -3.15 3.84
CA GLN A 34 6.54 -1.84 3.31
C GLN A 34 7.55 -1.33 2.28
N GLN A 35 8.84 -1.44 2.57
CA GLN A 35 9.92 -1.07 1.63
C GLN A 35 9.87 -1.91 0.35
N PHE A 36 9.70 -3.22 0.48
CA PHE A 36 9.54 -4.14 -0.65
C PHE A 36 8.41 -3.69 -1.58
N TRP A 37 7.20 -3.52 -1.04
CA TRP A 37 6.06 -3.13 -1.84
C TRP A 37 6.19 -1.71 -2.40
N THR A 38 6.92 -0.80 -1.73
CA THR A 38 7.20 0.54 -2.24
C THR A 38 8.14 0.47 -3.45
N VAL A 39 9.22 -0.31 -3.39
CA VAL A 39 10.12 -0.52 -4.54
C VAL A 39 9.35 -1.15 -5.70
N VAL A 40 8.52 -2.16 -5.46
CA VAL A 40 7.67 -2.80 -6.47
C VAL A 40 6.67 -1.80 -7.09
N ALA A 41 6.06 -0.92 -6.29
CA ALA A 41 5.13 0.10 -6.78
C ALA A 41 5.83 1.07 -7.73
N ILE A 42 6.99 1.61 -7.33
CA ILE A 42 7.77 2.52 -8.17
C ILE A 42 8.29 1.81 -9.42
N ALA A 43 8.71 0.54 -9.32
CA ALA A 43 9.15 -0.24 -10.48
C ALA A 43 8.06 -0.43 -11.53
N ARG A 44 6.81 -0.62 -11.11
CA ARG A 44 5.65 -0.83 -11.99
C ARG A 44 5.06 0.46 -12.53
N GLY A 45 5.01 1.49 -11.69
CA GLY A 45 4.40 2.78 -12.04
C GLY A 45 5.36 3.77 -12.69
N GLY A 46 6.67 3.49 -12.62
CA GLY A 46 7.68 4.43 -13.09
C GLY A 46 7.86 5.60 -12.12
N GLU A 47 8.02 6.79 -12.68
CA GLU A 47 8.12 8.03 -11.91
C GLU A 47 6.77 8.40 -11.28
N MET A 48 6.74 8.65 -9.98
CA MET A 48 5.52 9.02 -9.24
C MET A 48 5.81 10.00 -8.10
N SER A 49 4.79 10.76 -7.70
CA SER A 49 4.86 11.62 -6.52
C SER A 49 4.68 10.81 -5.23
N LEU A 50 5.03 11.42 -4.08
CA LEU A 50 4.80 10.82 -2.77
C LEU A 50 3.30 10.56 -2.54
N ARG A 51 2.43 11.46 -2.99
CA ARG A 51 0.98 11.31 -2.87
C ARG A 51 0.47 10.12 -3.69
N GLU A 52 0.87 10.02 -4.97
CA GLU A 52 0.51 8.88 -5.84
C GLU A 52 0.98 7.54 -5.24
N LEU A 53 2.19 7.53 -4.64
CA LEU A 53 2.68 6.36 -3.92
C LEU A 53 1.80 6.03 -2.71
N ALA A 54 1.44 7.02 -1.89
CA ALA A 54 0.59 6.83 -0.72
C ALA A 54 -0.79 6.27 -1.11
N GLU A 55 -1.41 6.84 -2.14
CA GLU A 55 -2.68 6.37 -2.71
C GLU A 55 -2.56 4.94 -3.25
N THR A 56 -1.54 4.67 -4.08
CA THR A 56 -1.30 3.32 -4.65
C THR A 56 -1.06 2.27 -3.57
N ARG A 57 -0.40 2.65 -2.48
CA ARG A 57 -0.08 1.76 -1.36
C ARG A 57 -1.12 1.76 -0.24
N GLN A 58 -2.18 2.57 -0.37
CA GLN A 58 -3.22 2.72 0.66
C GLN A 58 -2.59 2.99 2.04
N MET A 59 -1.71 3.99 2.11
CA MET A 59 -1.05 4.44 3.34
C MET A 59 -1.15 5.96 3.48
N ASP A 60 -1.05 6.46 4.71
CA ASP A 60 -0.96 7.90 4.94
C ASP A 60 0.38 8.47 4.44
N GLU A 61 0.37 9.75 4.04
CA GLU A 61 1.57 10.43 3.53
C GLU A 61 2.74 10.43 4.52
N PRO A 62 2.55 10.64 5.85
CA PRO A 62 3.65 10.54 6.81
C PRO A 62 4.31 9.16 6.84
N THR A 63 3.54 8.09 6.69
CA THR A 63 4.07 6.72 6.60
C THR A 63 4.81 6.50 5.28
N ALA A 64 4.24 6.98 4.16
CA ALA A 64 4.90 6.93 2.85
C ALA A 64 6.24 7.67 2.89
N CYS A 65 6.27 8.87 3.46
CA CYS A 65 7.47 9.68 3.61
C CYS A 65 8.58 8.92 4.37
N ARG A 66 8.27 8.36 5.55
CA ARG A 66 9.25 7.58 6.35
C ARG A 66 9.81 6.38 5.61
N VAL A 67 8.97 5.68 4.83
CA VAL A 67 9.42 4.53 4.03
C VAL A 67 10.34 5.01 2.90
N VAL A 68 9.96 6.07 2.18
CA VAL A 68 10.74 6.66 1.10
C VAL A 68 12.08 7.18 1.62
N ASP A 69 12.12 7.91 2.74
CA ASP A 69 13.35 8.43 3.35
C ASP A 69 14.35 7.30 3.65
N THR A 70 13.84 6.16 4.13
CA THR A 70 14.69 5.00 4.36
C THR A 70 15.25 4.42 3.07
N LEU A 71 14.44 4.36 2.00
CA LEU A 71 14.89 3.89 0.69
C LEU A 71 15.86 4.85 0.01
N VAL A 72 15.69 6.17 0.21
CA VAL A 72 16.62 7.20 -0.25
C VAL A 72 17.97 7.07 0.46
N ARG A 73 17.98 6.93 1.81
CA ARG A 73 19.23 6.67 2.57
C ARG A 73 19.93 5.42 2.10
N ARG A 74 19.20 4.38 1.70
CA ARG A 74 19.74 3.15 1.11
C ARG A 74 20.14 3.28 -0.36
N ARG A 75 19.97 4.45 -0.95
CA ARG A 75 20.25 4.75 -2.37
C ARG A 75 19.47 3.86 -3.35
N LEU A 76 18.30 3.39 -2.97
CA LEU A 76 17.42 2.59 -3.83
C LEU A 76 16.40 3.46 -4.57
N VAL A 77 15.99 4.57 -3.94
CA VAL A 77 15.07 5.56 -4.50
C VAL A 77 15.77 6.91 -4.54
N ARG A 78 15.47 7.69 -5.57
CA ARG A 78 15.82 9.11 -5.67
C ARG A 78 14.52 9.92 -5.53
N SER A 79 14.56 10.95 -4.72
CA SER A 79 13.56 12.00 -4.68
C SER A 79 14.15 13.26 -5.32
N SER A 80 13.46 13.82 -6.29
CA SER A 80 13.86 15.06 -6.97
C SER A 80 12.66 16.00 -7.07
N PRO A 81 12.87 17.33 -7.09
CA PRO A 81 11.77 18.25 -7.34
C PRO A 81 11.08 17.93 -8.68
N ASP A 82 9.75 18.05 -8.68
CA ASP A 82 8.98 17.94 -9.92
C ASP A 82 9.35 19.09 -10.87
N ARG A 83 9.33 18.82 -12.16
CA ARG A 83 9.70 19.83 -13.18
C ARG A 83 8.65 20.92 -13.36
N GLU A 84 7.38 20.57 -13.14
CA GLU A 84 6.24 21.47 -13.32
C GLU A 84 5.85 22.16 -12.01
N ASP A 85 5.96 21.45 -10.89
CA ASP A 85 5.66 21.98 -9.55
C ASP A 85 6.77 21.60 -8.56
N ARG A 86 7.71 22.51 -8.33
CA ARG A 86 8.84 22.31 -7.41
C ARG A 86 8.44 22.05 -5.95
N ARG A 87 7.17 22.23 -5.60
CA ARG A 87 6.63 21.88 -4.28
C ARG A 87 6.33 20.39 -4.17
N ARG A 88 6.31 19.68 -5.30
CA ARG A 88 6.14 18.24 -5.35
C ARG A 88 7.48 17.56 -5.56
N SER A 89 7.62 16.37 -5.00
CA SER A 89 8.78 15.52 -5.26
C SER A 89 8.39 14.35 -6.16
N ARG A 90 9.27 14.03 -7.10
CA ARG A 90 9.18 12.85 -7.96
C ARG A 90 10.11 11.77 -7.43
N LEU A 91 9.56 10.60 -7.27
CA LEU A 91 10.25 9.40 -6.80
C LEU A 91 10.58 8.51 -7.99
N THR A 92 11.85 8.13 -8.10
CA THR A 92 12.34 7.20 -9.13
C THR A 92 13.29 6.20 -8.52
N LEU A 93 13.39 5.01 -9.13
CA LEU A 93 14.42 4.05 -8.74
C LEU A 93 15.79 4.52 -9.25
N THR A 94 16.81 4.41 -8.39
CA THR A 94 18.21 4.54 -8.80
C THR A 94 18.64 3.32 -9.65
N PRO A 95 19.84 3.31 -10.27
CA PRO A 95 20.37 2.09 -10.88
C PRO A 95 20.40 0.89 -9.92
N SER A 96 20.84 1.09 -8.69
CA SER A 96 20.82 0.04 -7.66
C SER A 96 19.40 -0.36 -7.26
N GLY A 97 18.47 0.60 -7.23
CA GLY A 97 17.05 0.34 -6.97
C GLY A 97 16.41 -0.47 -8.09
N ARG A 98 16.78 -0.23 -9.35
CA ARG A 98 16.30 -1.03 -10.49
C ARG A 98 16.84 -2.46 -10.44
N ALA A 99 18.13 -2.64 -10.17
CA ALA A 99 18.72 -3.96 -10.03
C ALA A 99 18.00 -4.80 -8.95
N ILE A 100 17.76 -4.22 -7.77
CA ILE A 100 16.97 -4.88 -6.73
C ILE A 100 15.53 -5.14 -7.18
N ALA A 101 14.89 -4.20 -7.87
CA ALA A 101 13.51 -4.36 -8.33
C ALA A 101 13.36 -5.55 -9.30
N GLU A 102 14.36 -5.83 -10.14
CA GLU A 102 14.38 -7.00 -11.02
C GLU A 102 14.27 -8.31 -10.24
N GLU A 103 14.91 -8.38 -9.06
CA GLU A 103 14.83 -9.56 -8.17
C GLU A 103 13.49 -9.59 -7.39
N LEU A 104 12.94 -8.42 -7.03
CA LEU A 104 11.73 -8.31 -6.22
C LEU A 104 10.43 -8.52 -7.02
N LEU A 105 10.40 -8.16 -8.31
CA LEU A 105 9.22 -8.29 -9.15
C LEU A 105 8.73 -9.74 -9.30
N PRO A 106 9.58 -10.75 -9.50
CA PRO A 106 9.17 -12.15 -9.47
C PRO A 106 8.57 -12.58 -8.13
N ILE A 107 9.17 -12.13 -7.01
CA ILE A 107 8.65 -12.41 -5.66
C ILE A 107 7.24 -11.81 -5.50
N ALA A 108 7.04 -10.57 -5.93
CA ALA A 108 5.72 -9.92 -5.89
C ALA A 108 4.69 -10.66 -6.74
N LYS A 109 5.09 -11.14 -7.92
CA LYS A 109 4.24 -11.96 -8.80
C LYS A 109 3.85 -13.27 -8.12
N THR A 110 4.81 -13.96 -7.51
CA THR A 110 4.57 -15.21 -6.76
C THR A 110 3.59 -15.00 -5.61
N ILE A 111 3.79 -13.95 -4.78
CA ILE A 111 2.86 -13.63 -3.69
C ILE A 111 1.45 -13.39 -4.23
N GLY A 112 1.30 -12.59 -5.29
CA GLY A 112 0.02 -12.31 -5.92
C GLY A 112 -0.66 -13.58 -6.44
N ALA A 113 0.08 -14.41 -7.18
CA ALA A 113 -0.44 -15.68 -7.70
C ALA A 113 -0.86 -16.64 -6.59
N THR A 114 -0.08 -16.72 -5.49
CA THR A 114 -0.41 -17.56 -4.33
C THR A 114 -1.69 -17.09 -3.62
N VAL A 115 -1.90 -15.77 -3.52
CA VAL A 115 -3.12 -15.21 -2.90
C VAL A 115 -4.37 -15.57 -3.72
N GLU A 116 -4.26 -15.66 -5.03
CA GLU A 116 -5.37 -15.95 -5.94
C GLU A 116 -5.48 -17.43 -6.32
N GLN A 117 -4.53 -18.26 -5.86
CA GLN A 117 -4.48 -19.68 -6.22
C GLN A 117 -5.74 -20.42 -5.78
N GLY A 118 -6.35 -21.17 -6.70
CA GLY A 118 -7.57 -21.95 -6.46
C GLY A 118 -8.86 -21.15 -6.62
N LEU A 119 -8.80 -19.84 -6.80
CA LEU A 119 -9.98 -19.03 -7.10
C LEU A 119 -10.25 -19.03 -8.62
N ASN A 120 -11.46 -19.36 -9.01
CA ASN A 120 -11.90 -19.13 -10.39
C ASN A 120 -12.21 -17.63 -10.62
N ALA A 121 -12.44 -17.24 -11.88
CA ALA A 121 -12.67 -15.84 -12.24
C ALA A 121 -13.88 -15.20 -11.53
N ALA A 122 -14.96 -15.95 -11.32
CA ALA A 122 -16.17 -15.46 -10.65
C ALA A 122 -15.92 -15.28 -9.15
N GLU A 123 -15.27 -16.24 -8.50
CA GLU A 123 -14.89 -16.16 -7.08
C GLU A 123 -13.93 -14.99 -6.82
N ARG A 124 -12.92 -14.82 -7.68
CA ARG A 124 -12.00 -13.67 -7.61
C ARG A 124 -12.76 -12.35 -7.72
N ALA A 125 -13.65 -12.22 -8.69
CA ALA A 125 -14.48 -11.03 -8.88
C ALA A 125 -15.37 -10.74 -7.67
N ALA A 126 -15.99 -11.78 -7.10
CA ALA A 126 -16.84 -11.67 -5.92
C ALA A 126 -16.05 -11.22 -4.68
N VAL A 127 -14.85 -11.77 -4.44
CA VAL A 127 -13.97 -11.36 -3.34
C VAL A 127 -13.56 -9.89 -3.50
N VAL A 128 -13.12 -9.47 -4.70
CA VAL A 128 -12.73 -8.08 -4.97
C VAL A 128 -13.90 -7.13 -4.75
N ALA A 129 -15.08 -7.45 -5.29
CA ALA A 129 -16.28 -6.63 -5.13
C ALA A 129 -16.72 -6.52 -3.66
N GLY A 130 -16.68 -7.64 -2.93
CA GLY A 130 -17.01 -7.69 -1.49
C GLY A 130 -16.06 -6.82 -0.66
N LEU A 131 -14.75 -6.94 -0.87
CA LEU A 131 -13.75 -6.14 -0.17
C LEU A 131 -13.87 -4.65 -0.49
N LYS A 132 -14.16 -4.26 -1.73
CA LYS A 132 -14.43 -2.86 -2.10
C LYS A 132 -15.64 -2.29 -1.35
N LYS A 133 -16.72 -3.07 -1.18
CA LYS A 133 -17.88 -2.65 -0.38
C LYS A 133 -17.52 -2.47 1.09
N VAL A 134 -16.71 -3.38 1.66
CA VAL A 134 -16.23 -3.26 3.05
C VAL A 134 -15.42 -1.97 3.24
N ILE A 135 -14.51 -1.65 2.30
CA ILE A 135 -13.72 -0.42 2.34
C ILE A 135 -14.66 0.80 2.30
N ALA A 136 -15.56 0.88 1.33
CA ALA A 136 -16.51 1.99 1.21
C ALA A 136 -17.37 2.20 2.46
N ASN A 137 -17.80 1.12 3.13
CA ASN A 137 -18.55 1.20 4.38
C ASN A 137 -17.70 1.80 5.52
N LEU A 138 -16.41 1.48 5.58
CA LEU A 138 -15.49 2.03 6.58
C LEU A 138 -15.21 3.50 6.32
N ASP A 139 -15.03 3.91 5.06
CA ASP A 139 -14.84 5.31 4.66
C ASP A 139 -16.06 6.16 5.06
N LEU A 140 -17.27 5.64 4.84
CA LEU A 140 -18.51 6.30 5.26
C LEU A 140 -18.61 6.45 6.79
N LEU A 141 -18.15 5.47 7.55
CA LEU A 141 -18.13 5.53 9.01
C LEU A 141 -17.14 6.59 9.51
N GLU A 142 -15.96 6.69 8.89
CA GLU A 142 -14.96 7.71 9.21
C GLU A 142 -15.46 9.11 8.88
N ALA A 143 -16.07 9.32 7.71
CA ALA A 143 -16.65 10.59 7.31
C ALA A 143 -17.70 11.09 8.33
N LYS A 144 -18.64 10.24 8.73
CA LYS A 144 -19.66 10.57 9.74
C LYS A 144 -19.05 10.94 11.10
N ARG A 145 -17.98 10.27 11.51
CA ARG A 145 -17.28 10.59 12.77
C ARG A 145 -16.54 11.93 12.69
N SER A 146 -15.98 12.26 11.55
CA SER A 146 -15.30 13.55 11.32
C SER A 146 -16.29 14.71 11.37
N GLU A 147 -17.46 14.57 10.75
CA GLU A 147 -18.55 15.54 10.81
C GLU A 147 -19.06 15.73 12.25
N SER A 148 -19.23 14.65 13.00
CA SER A 148 -19.69 14.71 14.40
C SER A 148 -18.66 15.32 15.37
N ARG A 149 -17.39 15.40 14.99
CA ARG A 149 -16.30 15.99 15.80
C ARG A 149 -15.97 17.43 15.40
N ALA A 150 -16.53 17.95 14.32
CA ALA A 150 -16.41 19.37 13.99
C ALA A 150 -17.06 20.20 15.12
N PRO A 151 -16.32 21.12 15.77
CA PRO A 151 -16.91 21.95 16.81
C PRO A 151 -18.01 22.82 16.18
N ALA A 152 -19.19 22.82 16.78
CA ALA A 152 -20.22 23.77 16.44
C ALA A 152 -19.58 25.17 16.41
N ALA A 153 -19.57 25.78 15.24
CA ALA A 153 -19.09 27.15 15.09
C ALA A 153 -19.81 27.98 16.12
N LYS A 154 -19.07 28.60 17.06
CA LYS A 154 -19.60 29.54 18.03
C LYS A 154 -20.30 30.65 17.23
N GLU A 155 -21.63 30.64 17.24
CA GLU A 155 -22.37 31.88 17.13
C GLU A 155 -21.99 32.70 18.37
N ALA A 156 -21.21 33.72 18.16
CA ALA A 156 -21.00 34.80 19.11
C ALA A 156 -21.89 35.95 18.70
N PRO A 157 -22.63 36.57 19.65
CA PRO A 157 -23.54 37.68 19.40
C PRO A 157 -22.79 38.97 19.00
#